data_97fdff1f5588ffee34cba61cffbbf3a9
#
_entry.id   97fdff1f5588ffee34cba61cffbbf3a9
#
_cell.length_a   1.000
_cell.length_b   1.000
_cell.length_c   1.000
_cell.angle_alpha   90.00
_cell.angle_beta   90.00
_cell.angle_gamma   90.00
#
_symmetry.space_group_name_H-M   'P 1'
#
loop_
_entity.id
_entity.type
_entity.pdbx_description
1 polymer ?
#
loop_
_entity_poly.entity_id
_entity_poly.type
_entity_poly.pdbx_seq_one_letter_code
_entity_poly.pdbx_strand_id
1 'polypeptide(L)'
;MEKEFFKKIKLLNNFSLLVILTFVIFISFGISKTRFLTNGNESNYHIYPISIPKKVSFAGEEITLDEDDLIERMDKEFLVNTYWQSNTILLIKRANKYFPQIEKILIDEGVPTDFKYLALIESGLENVTSPSGAKGFWQIMKTTGKEYGLEINSNVDERYNLNLSTRLACKYLKKARDKFGSWTLAAAAYNRGMNGVQNKIENQNQTAYENILFGDETKRYVFRIIALKNIVESPESFGFYIDEAQMYKPIEFKEIKIDKPINNISDFSKDLGLNYKNFKILNPWLLENHLNNNSRKVYTLSIPLDKI
;
A
#
# COMPACT_ATOMS: atom_id res chain seq x y z
N MET A 1 -21.05 38.02 -76.73
CA MET A 1 -20.91 36.62 -76.25
C MET A 1 -19.50 36.34 -75.73
N GLU A 2 -18.43 36.64 -76.41
CA GLU A 2 -17.04 36.35 -75.95
C GLU A 2 -16.64 37.00 -74.62
N LYS A 3 -16.97 38.26 -74.36
CA LYS A 3 -16.61 38.96 -73.12
C LYS A 3 -17.28 38.37 -71.88
N GLU A 4 -18.45 37.80 -71.96
CA GLU A 4 -19.09 37.10 -70.81
C GLU A 4 -18.50 35.72 -70.55
N PHE A 5 -18.09 35.04 -71.63
CA PHE A 5 -17.41 33.73 -71.50
C PHE A 5 -16.07 33.87 -70.79
N PHE A 6 -15.20 34.81 -71.13
CA PHE A 6 -13.97 35.10 -70.49
C PHE A 6 -14.13 35.56 -69.02
N LYS A 7 -15.24 36.30 -68.76
CA LYS A 7 -15.56 36.70 -67.37
C LYS A 7 -15.91 35.49 -66.45
N LYS A 8 -16.68 34.52 -67.04
CA LYS A 8 -17.01 33.27 -66.33
C LYS A 8 -15.78 32.39 -66.09
N ILE A 9 -14.89 32.25 -67.05
CA ILE A 9 -13.63 31.47 -66.86
C ILE A 9 -12.73 32.11 -65.80
N LYS A 10 -12.63 33.45 -65.79
CA LYS A 10 -11.85 34.16 -64.79
C LYS A 10 -12.44 34.02 -63.34
N LEU A 11 -13.78 33.98 -63.26
CA LEU A 11 -14.48 33.72 -61.97
C LEU A 11 -14.30 32.28 -61.48
N LEU A 12 -14.32 31.27 -62.36
CA LEU A 12 -14.08 29.88 -62.04
C LEU A 12 -12.62 29.65 -61.60
N ASN A 13 -11.66 30.28 -62.28
CA ASN A 13 -10.25 30.20 -61.89
C ASN A 13 -10.01 30.86 -60.52
N ASN A 14 -10.65 32.00 -60.23
CA ASN A 14 -10.51 32.63 -58.93
C ASN A 14 -11.20 31.81 -57.80
N PHE A 15 -12.32 31.15 -58.09
CA PHE A 15 -13.00 30.28 -57.15
C PHE A 15 -12.19 29.00 -56.84
N SER A 16 -11.60 28.37 -57.87
CA SER A 16 -10.74 27.21 -57.69
C SER A 16 -9.44 27.58 -56.93
N LEU A 17 -8.88 28.76 -57.18
CA LEU A 17 -7.71 29.26 -56.43
C LEU A 17 -8.02 29.49 -54.94
N LEU A 18 -9.25 30.03 -54.65
CA LEU A 18 -9.70 30.25 -53.28
C LEU A 18 -9.91 28.92 -52.53
N VAL A 19 -10.48 27.91 -53.20
CA VAL A 19 -10.68 26.56 -52.61
C VAL A 19 -9.35 25.88 -52.35
N ILE A 20 -8.36 26.00 -53.24
CA ILE A 20 -7.03 25.46 -53.05
C ILE A 20 -6.33 26.18 -51.88
N LEU A 21 -6.44 27.50 -51.78
CA LEU A 21 -5.83 28.27 -50.69
C LEU A 21 -6.43 27.92 -49.33
N THR A 22 -7.77 27.72 -49.24
CA THR A 22 -8.42 27.28 -48.01
C THR A 22 -8.02 25.85 -47.62
N PHE A 23 -7.84 24.95 -48.59
CA PHE A 23 -7.37 23.58 -48.35
C PHE A 23 -5.93 23.53 -47.87
N VAL A 24 -5.04 24.37 -48.41
CA VAL A 24 -3.65 24.52 -47.97
C VAL A 24 -3.59 25.11 -46.56
N ILE A 25 -4.45 26.09 -46.24
CA ILE A 25 -4.55 26.62 -44.85
C ILE A 25 -5.05 25.55 -43.88
N PHE A 26 -6.04 24.75 -44.26
CA PHE A 26 -6.54 23.65 -43.42
C PHE A 26 -5.48 22.57 -43.21
N ILE A 27 -4.69 22.22 -44.23
CA ILE A 27 -3.60 21.26 -44.10
C ILE A 27 -2.47 21.82 -43.20
N SER A 28 -2.11 23.10 -43.38
CA SER A 28 -1.06 23.71 -42.51
C SER A 28 -1.52 23.86 -41.05
N PHE A 29 -2.82 24.12 -40.79
CA PHE A 29 -3.39 24.14 -39.45
C PHE A 29 -3.47 22.71 -38.83
N GLY A 30 -3.80 21.69 -39.63
CA GLY A 30 -3.82 20.30 -39.26
C GLY A 30 -2.42 19.79 -38.89
N ILE A 31 -1.41 20.11 -39.69
CA ILE A 31 -0.01 19.76 -39.45
C ILE A 31 0.56 20.51 -38.25
N SER A 32 0.16 21.78 -38.02
CA SER A 32 0.57 22.53 -36.84
C SER A 32 -0.02 21.96 -35.56
N LYS A 33 -1.30 21.48 -35.56
CA LYS A 33 -1.93 20.83 -34.41
C LYS A 33 -1.34 19.46 -34.12
N THR A 34 -0.98 18.66 -35.12
CA THR A 34 -0.28 17.38 -34.94
C THR A 34 1.15 17.59 -34.45
N ARG A 35 1.87 18.63 -34.88
CA ARG A 35 3.18 18.95 -34.36
C ARG A 35 3.17 19.41 -32.89
N PHE A 36 2.09 20.07 -32.44
CA PHE A 36 1.93 20.43 -31.02
C PHE A 36 1.63 19.22 -30.11
N LEU A 37 1.08 18.13 -30.68
CA LEU A 37 0.83 16.89 -29.95
C LEU A 37 2.01 15.90 -29.99
N THR A 38 3.00 16.12 -30.87
CA THR A 38 4.18 15.25 -31.02
C THR A 38 5.47 15.87 -30.48
N ASN A 39 5.46 17.11 -29.99
CA ASN A 39 6.56 17.69 -29.21
C ASN A 39 6.46 17.40 -27.70
N GLY A 40 5.66 16.40 -27.26
CA GLY A 40 5.95 15.70 -26.05
C GLY A 40 7.27 14.96 -26.29
N ASN A 41 8.29 15.19 -25.45
CA ASN A 41 9.44 14.31 -25.34
C ASN A 41 8.93 12.90 -25.56
N GLU A 42 9.39 12.22 -26.62
CA GLU A 42 9.32 10.78 -26.68
C GLU A 42 10.14 10.31 -25.48
N SER A 43 9.50 10.22 -24.33
CA SER A 43 10.03 9.44 -23.23
C SER A 43 10.06 8.03 -23.78
N ASN A 44 11.21 7.62 -24.29
CA ASN A 44 11.45 6.24 -24.68
C ASN A 44 11.22 5.39 -23.42
N TYR A 45 9.95 5.00 -23.21
CA TYR A 45 9.59 4.13 -22.11
C TYR A 45 10.12 2.74 -22.45
N HIS A 46 11.24 2.40 -21.83
CA HIS A 46 11.85 1.07 -21.95
C HIS A 46 11.54 0.27 -20.68
N ILE A 47 11.28 -1.00 -20.87
CA ILE A 47 11.15 -1.96 -19.77
C ILE A 47 12.46 -2.72 -19.64
N TYR A 48 13.08 -2.67 -18.48
CA TYR A 48 14.34 -3.33 -18.18
C TYR A 48 14.12 -4.40 -17.10
N PRO A 49 14.85 -5.53 -17.17
CA PRO A 49 14.90 -6.45 -16.03
C PRO A 49 15.53 -5.75 -14.82
N ILE A 50 15.10 -6.13 -13.64
CA ILE A 50 15.66 -5.61 -12.38
C ILE A 50 16.92 -6.39 -12.04
N SER A 51 18.00 -5.69 -11.68
CA SER A 51 19.21 -6.36 -11.22
C SER A 51 18.99 -7.01 -9.85
N ILE A 52 19.21 -8.31 -9.74
CA ILE A 52 19.05 -9.05 -8.50
C ILE A 52 20.36 -8.93 -7.68
N PRO A 53 20.30 -8.47 -6.43
CA PRO A 53 21.46 -8.41 -5.56
C PRO A 53 21.89 -9.83 -5.15
N LYS A 54 23.19 -10.03 -4.86
CA LYS A 54 23.69 -11.33 -4.38
C LYS A 54 23.17 -11.70 -2.98
N LYS A 55 22.78 -10.72 -2.20
CA LYS A 55 22.29 -10.86 -0.84
C LYS A 55 21.17 -9.89 -0.57
N VAL A 56 20.20 -10.33 0.21
CA VAL A 56 19.10 -9.52 0.70
C VAL A 56 18.98 -9.67 2.21
N SER A 57 18.37 -8.68 2.90
CA SER A 57 18.22 -8.74 4.35
C SER A 57 16.81 -8.37 4.79
N PHE A 58 16.36 -9.05 5.85
CA PHE A 58 15.10 -8.76 6.53
C PHE A 58 15.28 -8.92 8.03
N ALA A 59 14.90 -7.92 8.79
CA ALA A 59 14.95 -7.93 10.27
C ALA A 59 16.34 -8.30 10.85
N GLY A 60 17.42 -7.90 10.18
CA GLY A 60 18.81 -8.22 10.55
C GLY A 60 19.27 -9.62 10.15
N GLU A 61 18.44 -10.42 9.51
CA GLU A 61 18.79 -11.72 8.95
C GLU A 61 19.11 -11.58 7.45
N GLU A 62 20.19 -12.23 7.00
CA GLU A 62 20.69 -12.19 5.62
C GLU A 62 20.32 -13.47 4.88
N ILE A 63 19.86 -13.35 3.64
CA ILE A 63 19.64 -14.46 2.71
C ILE A 63 20.57 -14.27 1.52
N THR A 64 21.44 -15.26 1.26
CA THR A 64 22.29 -15.29 0.07
C THR A 64 21.51 -15.86 -1.10
N LEU A 65 21.52 -15.15 -2.23
CA LEU A 65 20.82 -15.56 -3.46
C LEU A 65 21.83 -16.23 -4.40
N ASP A 66 22.21 -17.46 -4.09
CA ASP A 66 23.18 -18.27 -4.82
C ASP A 66 22.57 -19.53 -5.48
N GLU A 67 21.30 -19.82 -5.20
CA GLU A 67 20.53 -20.88 -5.83
C GLU A 67 19.52 -20.28 -6.85
N ASP A 68 19.35 -20.94 -7.98
CA ASP A 68 18.46 -20.48 -9.06
C ASP A 68 17.02 -20.24 -8.56
N ASP A 69 16.48 -21.13 -7.70
CA ASP A 69 15.14 -20.99 -7.12
C ASP A 69 15.02 -19.71 -6.25
N LEU A 70 16.05 -19.34 -5.48
CA LEU A 70 16.04 -18.13 -4.67
C LEU A 70 16.13 -16.87 -5.53
N ILE A 71 16.96 -16.92 -6.59
CA ILE A 71 17.08 -15.85 -7.57
C ILE A 71 15.75 -15.63 -8.27
N GLU A 72 15.11 -16.69 -8.78
CA GLU A 72 13.82 -16.62 -9.47
C GLU A 72 12.70 -16.09 -8.57
N ARG A 73 12.66 -16.49 -7.28
CA ARG A 73 11.70 -15.96 -6.30
C ARG A 73 11.87 -14.45 -6.11
N MET A 74 13.11 -14.00 -5.94
CA MET A 74 13.40 -12.59 -5.71
C MET A 74 13.11 -11.76 -6.96
N ASP A 75 13.54 -12.23 -8.14
CA ASP A 75 13.27 -11.60 -9.43
C ASP A 75 11.77 -11.40 -9.66
N LYS A 76 10.98 -12.45 -9.44
CA LYS A 76 9.52 -12.38 -9.56
C LYS A 76 8.92 -11.29 -8.68
N GLU A 77 9.34 -11.20 -7.41
CA GLU A 77 8.77 -10.20 -6.50
C GLU A 77 9.22 -8.78 -6.86
N PHE A 78 10.46 -8.57 -7.31
CA PHE A 78 10.90 -7.29 -7.82
C PHE A 78 10.13 -6.88 -9.08
N LEU A 79 10.03 -7.78 -10.09
CA LEU A 79 9.34 -7.49 -11.35
C LEU A 79 7.86 -7.16 -11.12
N VAL A 80 7.15 -8.01 -10.36
CA VAL A 80 5.72 -7.81 -10.11
C VAL A 80 5.48 -6.47 -9.40
N ASN A 81 6.23 -6.15 -8.35
CA ASN A 81 6.01 -4.94 -7.59
C ASN A 81 6.53 -3.69 -8.31
N THR A 82 7.57 -3.78 -9.16
CA THR A 82 8.05 -2.64 -9.94
C THR A 82 7.10 -2.31 -11.09
N TYR A 83 6.60 -3.31 -11.81
CA TYR A 83 5.80 -3.08 -13.01
C TYR A 83 4.28 -3.03 -12.75
N TRP A 84 3.84 -3.26 -11.55
CA TRP A 84 2.49 -2.87 -11.09
C TRP A 84 2.52 -1.43 -10.53
N GLN A 85 2.94 -0.49 -11.37
CA GLN A 85 3.36 0.86 -11.00
C GLN A 85 2.30 1.63 -10.21
N SER A 86 1.03 1.61 -10.64
CA SER A 86 -0.04 2.34 -9.95
C SER A 86 -0.22 1.87 -8.50
N ASN A 87 -0.16 0.56 -8.27
CA ASN A 87 -0.24 -0.02 -6.94
C ASN A 87 0.97 0.39 -6.10
N THR A 88 2.18 0.23 -6.65
CA THR A 88 3.43 0.51 -5.93
C THR A 88 3.58 1.98 -5.57
N ILE A 89 3.17 2.91 -6.46
CA ILE A 89 3.11 4.35 -6.13
C ILE A 89 2.17 4.60 -4.94
N LEU A 90 1.00 3.96 -4.91
CA LEU A 90 0.07 4.08 -3.77
C LEU A 90 0.67 3.51 -2.49
N LEU A 91 1.38 2.37 -2.56
CA LEU A 91 2.06 1.77 -1.41
C LEU A 91 3.14 2.70 -0.85
N ILE A 92 3.98 3.31 -1.70
CA ILE A 92 5.01 4.26 -1.30
C ILE A 92 4.37 5.48 -0.60
N LYS A 93 3.31 6.05 -1.19
CA LYS A 93 2.61 7.22 -0.62
C LYS A 93 1.94 6.91 0.72
N ARG A 94 1.35 5.71 0.87
CA ARG A 94 0.75 5.26 2.14
C ARG A 94 1.81 4.91 3.17
N ALA A 95 2.94 4.34 2.76
CA ALA A 95 4.08 4.09 3.65
C ALA A 95 4.53 5.40 4.33
N ASN A 96 4.69 6.48 3.57
CA ASN A 96 5.02 7.80 4.14
C ASN A 96 4.02 8.27 5.21
N LYS A 97 2.74 7.95 5.04
CA LYS A 97 1.69 8.35 5.97
C LYS A 97 1.67 7.53 7.27
N TYR A 98 1.83 6.21 7.18
CA TYR A 98 1.53 5.30 8.29
C TYR A 98 2.76 4.67 8.94
N PHE A 99 3.90 4.59 8.24
CA PHE A 99 5.11 4.00 8.78
C PHE A 99 5.62 4.69 10.05
N PRO A 100 5.61 6.03 10.18
CA PRO A 100 6.08 6.66 11.42
C PRO A 100 5.35 6.18 12.67
N GLN A 101 4.03 5.97 12.58
CA GLN A 101 3.22 5.46 13.69
C GLN A 101 3.49 3.97 13.96
N ILE A 102 3.59 3.16 12.91
CA ILE A 102 3.87 1.72 13.02
C ILE A 102 5.28 1.49 13.58
N GLU A 103 6.29 2.18 13.06
CA GLU A 103 7.69 2.07 13.51
C GLU A 103 7.85 2.38 14.98
N LYS A 104 7.22 3.46 15.44
CA LYS A 104 7.25 3.81 16.87
C LYS A 104 6.78 2.64 17.74
N ILE A 105 5.67 1.98 17.35
CA ILE A 105 5.14 0.85 18.12
C ILE A 105 6.06 -0.39 18.02
N LEU A 106 6.62 -0.66 16.84
CA LEU A 106 7.58 -1.76 16.66
C LEU A 106 8.80 -1.57 17.58
N ILE A 107 9.36 -0.35 17.62
CA ILE A 107 10.48 0.01 18.50
C ILE A 107 10.09 -0.16 19.97
N ASP A 108 8.96 0.40 20.39
CA ASP A 108 8.46 0.32 21.77
C ASP A 108 8.26 -1.14 22.22
N GLU A 109 7.88 -2.02 21.29
CA GLU A 109 7.65 -3.46 21.54
C GLU A 109 8.89 -4.33 21.33
N GLY A 110 10.02 -3.77 20.89
CA GLY A 110 11.26 -4.52 20.64
C GLY A 110 11.18 -5.47 19.44
N VAL A 111 10.41 -5.11 18.41
CA VAL A 111 10.28 -5.82 17.14
C VAL A 111 11.03 -5.06 16.05
N PRO A 112 11.81 -5.71 15.17
CA PRO A 112 12.51 -5.03 14.08
C PRO A 112 11.56 -4.19 13.23
N THR A 113 12.00 -2.97 12.88
CA THR A 113 11.17 -2.01 12.11
C THR A 113 10.85 -2.49 10.71
N ASP A 114 11.58 -3.43 10.16
CA ASP A 114 11.31 -4.08 8.87
C ASP A 114 9.91 -4.72 8.83
N PHE A 115 9.33 -5.08 9.98
CA PHE A 115 7.98 -5.63 10.03
C PHE A 115 6.89 -4.63 9.63
N LYS A 116 7.17 -3.32 9.48
CA LYS A 116 6.26 -2.38 8.83
C LYS A 116 5.90 -2.78 7.40
N TYR A 117 6.84 -3.39 6.68
CA TYR A 117 6.61 -3.90 5.32
C TYR A 117 5.72 -5.14 5.30
N LEU A 118 5.62 -5.90 6.40
CA LEU A 118 4.62 -6.97 6.53
C LEU A 118 3.20 -6.37 6.51
N ALA A 119 2.93 -5.33 7.29
CA ALA A 119 1.62 -4.63 7.23
C ALA A 119 1.35 -4.07 5.82
N LEU A 120 2.39 -3.60 5.13
CA LEU A 120 2.28 -3.09 3.76
C LEU A 120 1.83 -4.18 2.77
N ILE A 121 2.40 -5.40 2.84
CA ILE A 121 2.02 -6.49 1.94
C ILE A 121 0.67 -7.11 2.27
N GLU A 122 0.22 -7.05 3.52
CA GLU A 122 -1.05 -7.63 3.98
C GLU A 122 -2.26 -6.85 3.48
N SER A 123 -2.21 -5.54 3.53
CA SER A 123 -3.38 -4.69 3.28
C SER A 123 -3.14 -3.51 2.37
N GLY A 124 -1.90 -3.27 1.94
CA GLY A 124 -1.52 -2.00 1.32
C GLY A 124 -1.71 -0.80 2.25
N LEU A 125 -1.65 -1.02 3.58
CA LEU A 125 -1.92 -0.03 4.62
C LEU A 125 -3.34 0.58 4.51
N GLU A 126 -4.33 -0.28 4.31
CA GLU A 126 -5.76 0.07 4.28
C GLU A 126 -6.56 -0.80 5.26
N ASN A 127 -7.66 -0.25 5.76
CA ASN A 127 -8.59 -1.00 6.61
C ASN A 127 -9.54 -1.86 5.75
N VAL A 128 -8.99 -2.91 5.14
CA VAL A 128 -9.71 -3.85 4.26
C VAL A 128 -10.12 -5.12 5.00
N THR A 129 -11.06 -5.86 4.39
CA THR A 129 -11.47 -7.20 4.82
C THR A 129 -11.15 -8.20 3.72
N SER A 130 -10.40 -9.24 4.03
CA SER A 130 -10.10 -10.33 3.09
C SER A 130 -11.31 -11.25 2.89
N PRO A 131 -11.36 -12.06 1.82
CA PRO A 131 -12.38 -13.07 1.62
C PRO A 131 -12.49 -14.07 2.79
N SER A 132 -11.38 -14.36 3.49
CA SER A 132 -11.34 -15.23 4.67
C SER A 132 -11.78 -14.52 5.96
N GLY A 133 -12.07 -13.21 5.92
CA GLY A 133 -12.51 -12.44 7.08
C GLY A 133 -11.38 -11.88 7.96
N ALA A 134 -10.13 -11.89 7.48
CA ALA A 134 -9.05 -11.13 8.09
C ALA A 134 -9.29 -9.63 7.89
N LYS A 135 -8.92 -8.78 8.86
CA LYS A 135 -9.27 -7.36 8.84
C LYS A 135 -8.13 -6.44 9.27
N GLY A 136 -8.20 -5.21 8.75
CA GLY A 136 -7.35 -4.09 9.12
C GLY A 136 -5.95 -4.15 8.48
N PHE A 137 -5.07 -3.25 8.90
CA PHE A 137 -3.71 -3.11 8.36
C PHE A 137 -2.90 -4.40 8.45
N TRP A 138 -3.10 -5.16 9.50
CA TRP A 138 -2.37 -6.37 9.83
C TRP A 138 -3.09 -7.66 9.43
N GLN A 139 -4.22 -7.56 8.76
CA GLN A 139 -5.05 -8.70 8.30
C GLN A 139 -5.24 -9.78 9.38
N ILE A 140 -5.67 -9.34 10.58
CA ILE A 140 -5.84 -10.22 11.74
C ILE A 140 -7.15 -11.00 11.61
N MET A 141 -7.08 -12.33 11.77
CA MET A 141 -8.26 -13.18 11.86
C MET A 141 -9.02 -12.95 13.18
N LYS A 142 -10.36 -13.10 13.15
CA LYS A 142 -11.21 -12.86 14.33
C LYS A 142 -10.82 -13.70 15.55
N THR A 143 -10.47 -14.97 15.31
CA THR A 143 -10.02 -15.90 16.36
C THR A 143 -8.72 -15.41 16.99
N THR A 144 -7.72 -15.10 16.17
CA THR A 144 -6.43 -14.56 16.63
C THR A 144 -6.61 -13.23 17.37
N GLY A 145 -7.43 -12.31 16.83
CA GLY A 145 -7.70 -11.04 17.50
C GLY A 145 -8.24 -11.24 18.92
N LYS A 146 -9.23 -12.13 19.09
CA LYS A 146 -9.78 -12.46 20.41
C LYS A 146 -8.79 -13.16 21.33
N GLU A 147 -8.01 -14.11 20.82
CA GLU A 147 -6.97 -14.82 21.58
C GLU A 147 -5.95 -13.85 22.18
N TYR A 148 -5.58 -12.81 21.45
CA TYR A 148 -4.64 -11.77 21.88
C TYR A 148 -5.31 -10.56 22.57
N GLY A 149 -6.63 -10.64 22.88
CA GLY A 149 -7.34 -9.71 23.74
C GLY A 149 -7.98 -8.51 23.03
N LEU A 150 -8.09 -8.53 21.69
CA LEU A 150 -8.85 -7.49 20.99
C LEU A 150 -10.36 -7.68 21.19
N GLU A 151 -11.05 -6.58 21.41
CA GLU A 151 -12.50 -6.54 21.39
C GLU A 151 -13.04 -6.59 19.97
N ILE A 152 -13.88 -7.60 19.69
CA ILE A 152 -14.45 -7.82 18.36
C ILE A 152 -15.91 -8.24 18.55
N ASN A 153 -16.80 -7.28 18.34
CA ASN A 153 -18.26 -7.45 18.39
C ASN A 153 -18.95 -6.65 17.28
N SER A 154 -20.26 -6.44 17.35
CA SER A 154 -21.02 -5.68 16.34
C SER A 154 -20.81 -4.16 16.45
N ASN A 155 -20.38 -3.65 17.59
CA ASN A 155 -20.20 -2.22 17.83
C ASN A 155 -18.73 -1.80 17.71
N VAL A 156 -17.81 -2.69 18.10
CA VAL A 156 -16.36 -2.46 18.15
C VAL A 156 -15.62 -3.59 17.44
N ASP A 157 -14.65 -3.24 16.58
CA ASP A 157 -13.70 -4.18 16.00
C ASP A 157 -12.28 -3.59 16.06
N GLU A 158 -11.57 -3.90 17.15
CA GLU A 158 -10.24 -3.34 17.42
C GLU A 158 -9.16 -3.79 16.42
N ARG A 159 -9.44 -4.72 15.50
CA ARG A 159 -8.56 -5.05 14.38
C ARG A 159 -8.34 -3.87 13.43
N TYR A 160 -9.29 -2.94 13.38
CA TYR A 160 -9.19 -1.68 12.64
C TYR A 160 -8.47 -0.57 13.41
N ASN A 161 -8.17 -0.76 14.70
CA ASN A 161 -7.37 0.18 15.48
C ASN A 161 -5.89 -0.08 15.21
N LEU A 162 -5.22 0.87 14.54
CA LEU A 162 -3.82 0.71 14.12
C LEU A 162 -2.88 0.44 15.31
N ASN A 163 -3.06 1.17 16.43
CA ASN A 163 -2.19 1.01 17.60
C ASN A 163 -2.37 -0.40 18.23
N LEU A 164 -3.60 -0.81 18.46
CA LEU A 164 -3.89 -2.09 19.11
C LEU A 164 -3.54 -3.29 18.22
N SER A 165 -3.86 -3.20 16.92
CA SER A 165 -3.54 -4.26 15.96
C SER A 165 -2.03 -4.40 15.73
N THR A 166 -1.27 -3.30 15.74
CA THR A 166 0.20 -3.33 15.64
C THR A 166 0.81 -3.98 16.88
N ARG A 167 0.35 -3.64 18.10
CA ARG A 167 0.81 -4.28 19.33
C ARG A 167 0.48 -5.78 19.36
N LEU A 168 -0.69 -6.19 18.85
CA LEU A 168 -1.02 -7.60 18.70
C LEU A 168 -0.05 -8.29 17.75
N ALA A 169 0.21 -7.69 16.58
CA ALA A 169 1.16 -8.24 15.61
C ALA A 169 2.55 -8.41 16.23
N CYS A 170 3.03 -7.43 17.01
CA CYS A 170 4.29 -7.53 17.74
C CYS A 170 4.32 -8.72 18.70
N LYS A 171 3.27 -8.92 19.49
CA LYS A 171 3.17 -10.07 20.41
C LYS A 171 3.21 -11.40 19.65
N TYR A 172 2.49 -11.52 18.56
CA TYR A 172 2.49 -12.71 17.71
C TYR A 172 3.88 -12.99 17.13
N LEU A 173 4.51 -11.97 16.57
CA LEU A 173 5.84 -12.06 15.94
C LEU A 173 6.93 -12.43 16.96
N LYS A 174 6.90 -11.84 18.16
CA LYS A 174 7.84 -12.24 19.25
C LYS A 174 7.64 -13.70 19.64
N LYS A 175 6.40 -14.14 19.86
CA LYS A 175 6.09 -15.54 20.16
C LYS A 175 6.59 -16.50 19.08
N ALA A 176 6.43 -16.11 17.80
CA ALA A 176 6.94 -16.90 16.68
C ALA A 176 8.47 -16.89 16.60
N ARG A 177 9.12 -15.74 16.85
CA ARG A 177 10.58 -15.60 16.93
C ARG A 177 11.18 -16.47 18.04
N ASP A 178 10.56 -16.44 19.22
CA ASP A 178 10.99 -17.27 20.36
C ASP A 178 10.87 -18.76 20.05
N LYS A 179 9.81 -19.14 19.30
CA LYS A 179 9.58 -20.53 18.93
C LYS A 179 10.55 -21.04 17.85
N PHE A 180 10.82 -20.24 16.82
CA PHE A 180 11.55 -20.69 15.63
C PHE A 180 13.00 -20.20 15.57
N GLY A 181 13.42 -19.30 16.44
CA GLY A 181 14.76 -18.77 16.48
C GLY A 181 15.10 -17.78 15.34
N SER A 182 14.15 -17.44 14.45
CA SER A 182 14.37 -16.62 13.26
C SER A 182 13.20 -15.67 13.00
N TRP A 183 13.52 -14.43 12.58
CA TRP A 183 12.53 -13.43 12.18
C TRP A 183 11.92 -13.73 10.80
N THR A 184 12.69 -14.32 9.88
CA THR A 184 12.17 -14.78 8.59
C THR A 184 11.14 -15.90 8.78
N LEU A 185 11.40 -16.84 9.68
CA LEU A 185 10.42 -17.87 10.05
C LEU A 185 9.23 -17.29 10.83
N ALA A 186 9.43 -16.25 11.65
CA ALA A 186 8.32 -15.55 12.31
C ALA A 186 7.40 -14.86 11.27
N ALA A 187 7.95 -14.25 10.24
CA ALA A 187 7.18 -13.71 9.13
C ALA A 187 6.43 -14.81 8.35
N ALA A 188 7.09 -15.93 8.07
CA ALA A 188 6.42 -17.09 7.45
C ALA A 188 5.27 -17.64 8.32
N ALA A 189 5.46 -17.64 9.66
CA ALA A 189 4.42 -18.07 10.60
C ALA A 189 3.24 -17.09 10.69
N TYR A 190 3.47 -15.81 10.43
CA TYR A 190 2.39 -14.83 10.33
C TYR A 190 1.42 -15.17 9.19
N ASN A 191 1.98 -15.55 8.05
CA ASN A 191 1.20 -15.96 6.88
C ASN A 191 0.55 -17.35 7.04
N ARG A 192 1.33 -18.37 7.44
CA ARG A 192 0.90 -19.78 7.43
C ARG A 192 0.35 -20.28 8.77
N GLY A 193 0.54 -19.53 9.83
CA GLY A 193 0.32 -19.99 11.20
C GLY A 193 1.53 -20.78 11.76
N MET A 194 1.75 -20.67 13.06
CA MET A 194 2.90 -21.31 13.75
C MET A 194 2.92 -22.83 13.58
N ASN A 195 1.76 -23.50 13.65
CA ASN A 195 1.71 -24.96 13.47
C ASN A 195 2.06 -25.38 12.04
N GLY A 196 1.65 -24.57 11.06
CA GLY A 196 1.97 -24.83 9.65
C GLY A 196 3.47 -24.73 9.36
N VAL A 197 4.18 -23.79 9.99
CA VAL A 197 5.64 -23.68 9.88
C VAL A 197 6.32 -24.81 10.65
N GLN A 198 5.89 -25.10 11.87
CA GLN A 198 6.44 -26.19 12.68
C GLN A 198 6.41 -27.54 11.94
N ASN A 199 5.26 -27.89 11.37
CA ASN A 199 5.12 -29.12 10.60
C ASN A 199 6.07 -29.20 9.39
N LYS A 200 6.35 -28.05 8.75
CA LYS A 200 7.30 -28.00 7.64
C LYS A 200 8.74 -28.18 8.09
N ILE A 201 9.12 -27.53 9.19
CA ILE A 201 10.45 -27.70 9.81
C ILE A 201 10.70 -29.17 10.16
N GLU A 202 9.76 -29.80 10.86
CA GLU A 202 9.88 -31.19 11.31
C GLU A 202 9.92 -32.17 10.13
N ASN A 203 9.00 -32.02 9.17
CA ASN A 203 8.90 -32.95 8.03
C ASN A 203 10.09 -32.85 7.05
N GLN A 204 10.76 -31.70 6.99
CA GLN A 204 11.87 -31.47 6.06
C GLN A 204 13.23 -31.40 6.75
N ASN A 205 13.26 -31.40 8.07
CA ASN A 205 14.47 -31.24 8.88
C ASN A 205 15.30 -30.00 8.47
N GLN A 206 14.60 -28.87 8.23
CA GLN A 206 15.19 -27.59 7.83
C GLN A 206 14.76 -26.49 8.79
N THR A 207 15.68 -25.57 9.11
CA THR A 207 15.46 -24.48 10.07
C THR A 207 15.67 -23.08 9.48
N ALA A 208 16.11 -22.98 8.23
CA ALA A 208 16.22 -21.72 7.50
C ALA A 208 15.04 -21.59 6.53
N TYR A 209 14.43 -20.40 6.47
CA TYR A 209 13.24 -20.14 5.64
C TYR A 209 13.46 -20.48 4.17
N GLU A 210 14.61 -20.09 3.62
CA GLU A 210 15.01 -20.30 2.23
C GLU A 210 15.10 -21.76 1.84
N ASN A 211 15.45 -22.63 2.79
CA ASN A 211 15.63 -24.08 2.57
C ASN A 211 14.34 -24.90 2.77
N ILE A 212 13.26 -24.27 3.24
CA ILE A 212 11.98 -24.96 3.46
C ILE A 212 11.09 -24.86 2.22
N LEU A 213 10.62 -25.99 1.73
CA LEU A 213 9.64 -26.06 0.65
C LEU A 213 8.24 -25.72 1.20
N PHE A 214 7.90 -24.44 1.20
CA PHE A 214 6.57 -23.96 1.50
C PHE A 214 5.65 -24.05 0.28
N GLY A 215 4.33 -23.90 0.48
CA GLY A 215 3.39 -23.64 -0.60
C GLY A 215 3.58 -22.22 -1.17
N ASP A 216 3.07 -21.98 -2.36
CA ASP A 216 3.34 -20.78 -3.19
C ASP A 216 3.15 -19.45 -2.45
N GLU A 217 2.12 -19.34 -1.64
CA GLU A 217 1.86 -18.12 -0.84
C GLU A 217 3.01 -17.83 0.13
N THR A 218 3.32 -18.80 1.01
CA THR A 218 4.35 -18.65 2.05
C THR A 218 5.76 -18.61 1.46
N LYS A 219 6.01 -19.39 0.39
CA LYS A 219 7.27 -19.38 -0.37
C LYS A 219 7.64 -18.00 -0.89
N ARG A 220 6.65 -17.18 -1.28
CA ARG A 220 6.82 -15.83 -1.80
C ARG A 220 6.82 -14.75 -0.73
N TYR A 221 6.29 -15.05 0.45
CA TYR A 221 5.89 -14.05 1.44
C TYR A 221 7.05 -13.18 1.92
N VAL A 222 8.14 -13.77 2.39
CA VAL A 222 9.32 -13.02 2.86
C VAL A 222 10.01 -12.28 1.71
N PHE A 223 10.11 -12.89 0.52
CA PHE A 223 10.68 -12.23 -0.66
C PHE A 223 9.85 -11.02 -1.10
N ARG A 224 8.51 -11.09 -0.97
CA ARG A 224 7.62 -9.94 -1.23
C ARG A 224 7.84 -8.81 -0.23
N ILE A 225 8.02 -9.13 1.05
CA ILE A 225 8.38 -8.14 2.07
C ILE A 225 9.69 -7.46 1.69
N ILE A 226 10.72 -8.23 1.36
CA ILE A 226 12.04 -7.74 0.99
C ILE A 226 11.99 -6.88 -0.28
N ALA A 227 11.25 -7.31 -1.30
CA ALA A 227 11.11 -6.55 -2.54
C ALA A 227 10.48 -5.17 -2.28
N LEU A 228 9.35 -5.12 -1.57
CA LEU A 228 8.70 -3.86 -1.23
C LEU A 228 9.53 -3.00 -0.27
N LYS A 229 10.29 -3.60 0.65
CA LYS A 229 11.28 -2.89 1.46
C LYS A 229 12.27 -2.14 0.56
N ASN A 230 12.96 -2.84 -0.35
CA ASN A 230 13.94 -2.24 -1.24
C ASN A 230 13.32 -1.13 -2.13
N ILE A 231 12.13 -1.39 -2.69
CA ILE A 231 11.45 -0.41 -3.55
C ILE A 231 11.05 0.85 -2.77
N VAL A 232 10.52 0.70 -1.56
CA VAL A 232 10.07 1.85 -0.74
C VAL A 232 11.27 2.62 -0.16
N GLU A 233 12.36 1.95 0.19
CA GLU A 233 13.59 2.58 0.71
C GLU A 233 14.40 3.30 -0.38
N SER A 234 14.32 2.83 -1.64
CA SER A 234 15.08 3.38 -2.76
C SER A 234 14.22 3.44 -4.03
N PRO A 235 13.11 4.19 -4.04
CA PRO A 235 12.12 4.15 -5.12
C PRO A 235 12.70 4.55 -6.48
N GLU A 236 13.62 5.50 -6.53
CA GLU A 236 14.27 5.94 -7.77
C GLU A 236 15.07 4.82 -8.44
N SER A 237 15.67 3.91 -7.67
CA SER A 237 16.38 2.74 -8.18
C SER A 237 15.47 1.77 -8.95
N PHE A 238 14.17 1.88 -8.73
CA PHE A 238 13.12 1.10 -9.39
C PHE A 238 12.26 1.93 -10.35
N GLY A 239 12.70 3.17 -10.67
CA GLY A 239 12.04 4.05 -11.63
C GLY A 239 10.84 4.83 -11.06
N PHE A 240 10.68 4.91 -9.75
CA PHE A 240 9.61 5.68 -9.11
C PHE A 240 10.13 7.04 -8.66
N TYR A 241 9.77 8.09 -9.37
CA TYR A 241 10.10 9.47 -9.05
C TYR A 241 8.84 10.17 -8.49
N ILE A 242 8.79 10.37 -7.18
CA ILE A 242 7.61 10.93 -6.49
C ILE A 242 8.06 12.13 -5.69
N ASP A 243 7.57 13.31 -6.06
CA ASP A 243 7.88 14.54 -5.32
C ASP A 243 7.31 14.49 -3.90
N GLU A 244 8.02 15.10 -2.95
CA GLU A 244 7.57 15.17 -1.55
C GLU A 244 6.17 15.79 -1.42
N ALA A 245 5.84 16.78 -2.24
CA ALA A 245 4.52 17.41 -2.27
C ALA A 245 3.38 16.44 -2.68
N GLN A 246 3.72 15.33 -3.35
CA GLN A 246 2.78 14.30 -3.78
C GLN A 246 2.59 13.19 -2.75
N MET A 247 3.42 13.14 -1.71
CA MET A 247 3.35 12.13 -0.65
C MET A 247 2.13 12.33 0.25
N TYR A 248 1.52 11.25 0.72
CA TYR A 248 0.48 11.34 1.74
C TYR A 248 1.13 11.63 3.10
N LYS A 249 0.75 12.75 3.70
CA LYS A 249 1.35 13.18 4.98
C LYS A 249 0.74 12.41 6.17
N PRO A 250 1.52 12.14 7.21
CA PRO A 250 1.01 11.64 8.48
C PRO A 250 -0.08 12.57 9.04
N ILE A 251 -1.07 11.99 9.70
CA ILE A 251 -2.09 12.78 10.42
C ILE A 251 -1.63 12.90 11.85
N GLU A 252 -1.39 14.14 12.28
CA GLU A 252 -1.10 14.42 13.68
C GLU A 252 -2.39 14.36 14.49
N PHE A 253 -2.37 13.65 15.62
CA PHE A 253 -3.52 13.46 16.48
C PHE A 253 -3.11 13.44 17.95
N LYS A 254 -4.05 13.77 18.81
CA LYS A 254 -3.97 13.54 20.25
C LYS A 254 -4.93 12.42 20.65
N GLU A 255 -4.64 11.80 21.78
CA GLU A 255 -5.48 10.76 22.37
C GLU A 255 -6.32 11.31 23.51
N ILE A 256 -7.60 10.95 23.53
CA ILE A 256 -8.48 11.19 24.68
C ILE A 256 -9.02 9.86 25.20
N LYS A 257 -9.16 9.76 26.52
CA LYS A 257 -9.74 8.57 27.17
C LYS A 257 -11.19 8.81 27.50
N ILE A 258 -12.02 7.82 27.22
CA ILE A 258 -13.43 7.82 27.58
C ILE A 258 -13.81 6.50 28.26
N ASP A 259 -14.63 6.57 29.30
CA ASP A 259 -15.17 5.43 30.03
C ASP A 259 -16.72 5.38 30.02
N LYS A 260 -17.33 6.26 29.22
CA LYS A 260 -18.80 6.41 29.10
C LYS A 260 -19.26 5.95 27.73
N PRO A 261 -20.53 5.52 27.59
CA PRO A 261 -21.12 5.30 26.27
C PRO A 261 -21.21 6.63 25.50
N ILE A 262 -21.16 6.54 24.17
CA ILE A 262 -21.45 7.63 23.26
C ILE A 262 -22.75 7.30 22.55
N ASN A 263 -23.82 8.03 22.86
CA ASN A 263 -25.14 7.75 22.27
C ASN A 263 -25.21 8.08 20.78
N ASN A 264 -24.50 9.13 20.37
CA ASN A 264 -24.42 9.58 18.98
C ASN A 264 -23.02 10.11 18.67
N ILE A 265 -22.29 9.41 17.82
CA ILE A 265 -20.92 9.80 17.42
C ILE A 265 -20.93 11.10 16.60
N SER A 266 -21.98 11.40 15.86
CA SER A 266 -22.06 12.63 15.08
C SER A 266 -22.11 13.86 16.01
N ASP A 267 -22.95 13.81 17.06
CA ASP A 267 -23.05 14.90 18.04
C ASP A 267 -21.77 15.02 18.86
N PHE A 268 -21.23 13.90 19.32
CA PHE A 268 -19.96 13.83 20.03
C PHE A 268 -18.80 14.42 19.21
N SER A 269 -18.75 14.11 17.91
CA SER A 269 -17.71 14.67 17.03
C SER A 269 -17.85 16.19 16.88
N LYS A 270 -19.11 16.67 16.77
CA LYS A 270 -19.41 18.11 16.67
C LYS A 270 -18.99 18.87 17.93
N ASP A 271 -19.22 18.29 19.11
CA ASP A 271 -18.81 18.87 20.40
C ASP A 271 -17.27 18.99 20.50
N LEU A 272 -16.53 18.11 19.81
CA LEU A 272 -15.08 18.19 19.68
C LEU A 272 -14.60 19.13 18.54
N GLY A 273 -15.52 19.81 17.85
CA GLY A 273 -15.21 20.68 16.71
C GLY A 273 -14.86 19.93 15.42
N LEU A 274 -15.24 18.64 15.31
CA LEU A 274 -14.96 17.77 14.19
C LEU A 274 -16.24 17.43 13.41
N ASN A 275 -16.10 17.06 12.14
CA ASN A 275 -17.17 16.37 11.44
C ASN A 275 -17.08 14.84 11.69
N TYR A 276 -18.19 14.15 11.52
CA TYR A 276 -18.31 12.69 11.69
C TYR A 276 -17.29 11.90 10.89
N LYS A 277 -17.06 12.27 9.61
CA LYS A 277 -16.14 11.57 8.73
C LYS A 277 -14.71 11.60 9.28
N ASN A 278 -14.22 12.76 9.69
CA ASN A 278 -12.86 12.94 10.18
C ASN A 278 -12.63 12.18 11.50
N PHE A 279 -13.62 12.19 12.38
CA PHE A 279 -13.60 11.39 13.60
C PHE A 279 -13.52 9.88 13.30
N LYS A 280 -14.37 9.39 12.39
CA LYS A 280 -14.41 7.96 12.01
C LYS A 280 -13.15 7.51 11.27
N ILE A 281 -12.50 8.37 10.46
CA ILE A 281 -11.23 8.05 9.80
C ILE A 281 -10.13 7.73 10.82
N LEU A 282 -10.08 8.45 11.96
CA LEU A 282 -9.10 8.21 13.01
C LEU A 282 -9.53 7.10 13.99
N ASN A 283 -10.83 6.79 14.06
CA ASN A 283 -11.40 5.77 14.93
C ASN A 283 -12.23 4.74 14.13
N PRO A 284 -11.65 4.08 13.12
CA PRO A 284 -12.39 3.17 12.22
C PRO A 284 -12.88 1.89 12.92
N TRP A 285 -12.33 1.60 14.10
CA TRP A 285 -12.70 0.47 14.94
C TRP A 285 -14.08 0.63 15.63
N LEU A 286 -14.63 1.84 15.69
CA LEU A 286 -16.02 2.11 16.06
C LEU A 286 -16.92 1.84 14.84
N LEU A 287 -17.62 0.72 14.80
CA LEU A 287 -18.37 0.30 13.62
C LEU A 287 -19.66 1.09 13.43
N GLU A 288 -20.37 1.34 14.52
CA GLU A 288 -21.70 1.95 14.54
C GLU A 288 -21.63 3.48 14.74
N ASN A 289 -22.80 4.13 14.71
CA ASN A 289 -22.98 5.55 15.03
C ASN A 289 -22.97 5.86 16.54
N HIS A 290 -22.73 4.86 17.36
CA HIS A 290 -22.71 4.97 18.82
C HIS A 290 -21.64 4.03 19.38
N LEU A 291 -21.25 4.25 20.62
CA LEU A 291 -20.41 3.34 21.38
C LEU A 291 -21.16 2.85 22.62
N ASN A 292 -21.47 1.57 22.66
CA ASN A 292 -21.97 0.92 23.86
C ASN A 292 -20.83 0.69 24.84
N ASN A 293 -20.94 1.22 26.04
CA ASN A 293 -19.92 1.05 27.09
C ASN A 293 -20.54 0.92 28.48
N ASN A 294 -21.41 -0.06 28.65
CA ASN A 294 -22.02 -0.35 29.95
C ASN A 294 -21.01 -0.87 30.99
N SER A 295 -19.94 -1.51 30.51
CA SER A 295 -18.85 -2.03 31.36
C SER A 295 -17.90 -0.97 31.89
N ARG A 296 -18.00 0.29 31.43
CA ARG A 296 -17.08 1.38 31.78
C ARG A 296 -15.62 1.07 31.41
N LYS A 297 -15.40 0.29 30.36
CA LYS A 297 -14.07 0.10 29.77
C LYS A 297 -13.51 1.44 29.34
N VAL A 298 -12.23 1.69 29.61
CA VAL A 298 -11.55 2.87 29.11
C VAL A 298 -11.14 2.66 27.66
N TYR A 299 -11.72 3.43 26.76
CA TYR A 299 -11.31 3.48 25.35
C TYR A 299 -10.45 4.70 25.09
N THR A 300 -9.49 4.55 24.18
CA THR A 300 -8.68 5.65 23.68
C THR A 300 -9.14 6.05 22.29
N LEU A 301 -9.57 7.29 22.14
CA LEU A 301 -10.00 7.88 20.87
C LEU A 301 -8.91 8.79 20.32
N SER A 302 -8.66 8.71 19.02
CA SER A 302 -7.75 9.62 18.32
C SER A 302 -8.51 10.81 17.77
N ILE A 303 -8.02 12.02 18.04
CA ILE A 303 -8.59 13.29 17.60
C ILE A 303 -7.50 14.08 16.87
N PRO A 304 -7.73 14.57 15.63
CA PRO A 304 -6.72 15.32 14.91
C PRO A 304 -6.34 16.59 15.66
N LEU A 305 -5.06 16.98 15.60
CA LEU A 305 -4.58 18.24 16.17
C LEU A 305 -5.07 19.43 15.34
N ASP A 306 -5.05 19.29 14.03
CA ASP A 306 -5.54 20.29 13.08
C ASP A 306 -6.85 19.83 12.41
N LYS A 307 -7.60 20.79 11.86
CA LYS A 307 -8.78 20.46 11.04
C LYS A 307 -8.32 19.75 9.78
N ILE A 308 -8.74 18.50 9.62
CA ILE A 308 -8.46 17.68 8.42
C ILE A 308 -9.35 18.13 7.26
#